data_0feba1f1bc3c40f1972e9896cc52e3a7
#
_entry.id   0feba1f1bc3c40f1972e9896cc52e3a7
#
_cell.length_a   1.000
_cell.length_b   1.000
_cell.length_c   1.000
_cell.angle_alpha   90.00
_cell.angle_beta   90.00
_cell.angle_gamma   90.00
#
_symmetry.space_group_name_H-M   'P 1'
#
loop_
_entity.id
_entity.type
_entity.pdbx_description
1 polymer ?
#
loop_
_entity_poly.entity_id
_entity_poly.type
_entity_poly.pdbx_seq_one_letter_code
_entity_poly.pdbx_strand_id
1 'polypeptide(L)' 'MKNADNFGNNPKIYNFVEKELQFFRQECNFSSEELEYFNLRAKHLSNFEISLKMNISEGKVSKLAKSVKAKILRVI' A
#
# COMPACT_ATOMS: atom_id res chain seq x y z
N MET A 1 2.38 -0.07 -22.07
CA MET A 1 2.54 -0.20 -21.55
C MET A 1 3.19 -0.55 -20.75
N LYS A 2 3.64 -0.65 -20.71
CA LYS A 2 4.39 -0.91 -20.02
C LYS A 2 4.15 -0.79 -18.72
N ASN A 3 3.55 -0.07 -18.41
CA ASN A 3 3.14 0.19 -17.08
C ASN A 3 2.27 -0.85 -16.49
N ALA A 4 1.68 -1.68 -17.28
CA ALA A 4 0.94 -2.81 -16.79
C ALA A 4 1.80 -3.66 -15.85
N ASP A 5 3.09 -3.70 -16.12
CA ASP A 5 3.98 -4.47 -15.28
C ASP A 5 4.08 -3.87 -13.88
N ASN A 6 3.99 -2.55 -13.78
CA ASN A 6 4.10 -1.90 -12.49
C ASN A 6 2.82 -1.98 -11.69
N PHE A 7 1.68 -1.90 -12.36
CA PHE A 7 0.42 -1.78 -11.65
C PHE A 7 -0.45 -3.02 -11.77
N GLY A 8 -0.23 -3.83 -12.77
CA GLY A 8 -1.17 -4.88 -13.12
C GLY A 8 -1.43 -5.86 -12.02
N ASN A 9 -0.43 -6.62 -11.63
CA ASN A 9 -0.64 -7.73 -10.73
C ASN A 9 -0.09 -7.51 -9.34
N ASN A 10 0.92 -6.67 -9.22
CA ASN A 10 1.61 -6.58 -7.95
C ASN A 10 2.20 -5.19 -7.76
N PRO A 11 1.35 -4.21 -7.52
CA PRO A 11 1.84 -2.84 -7.31
C PRO A 11 2.71 -2.79 -6.07
N LYS A 12 3.87 -2.18 -6.21
CA LYS A 12 4.82 -2.05 -5.10
C LYS A 12 4.83 -0.61 -4.64
N ILE A 13 4.22 -0.39 -3.48
CA ILE A 13 4.01 0.96 -2.95
C ILE A 13 5.32 1.72 -2.84
N TYR A 14 6.38 1.03 -2.41
CA TYR A 14 7.67 1.70 -2.21
C TYR A 14 8.34 2.12 -3.52
N ASN A 15 7.78 1.74 -4.66
CA ASN A 15 8.28 2.20 -5.95
C ASN A 15 7.52 3.40 -6.50
N PHE A 16 6.46 3.82 -5.83
CA PHE A 16 5.67 4.96 -6.29
C PHE A 16 6.40 6.25 -5.97
N VAL A 17 6.31 7.21 -6.89
CA VAL A 17 6.82 8.57 -6.62
C VAL A 17 5.77 9.34 -5.84
N GLU A 18 6.17 10.49 -5.29
CA GLU A 18 5.30 11.24 -4.38
C GLU A 18 3.96 11.62 -5.01
N LYS A 19 3.96 12.01 -6.26
CA LYS A 19 2.71 12.35 -6.95
C LYS A 19 1.75 11.17 -6.96
N GLU A 20 2.29 9.96 -7.21
CA GLU A 20 1.47 8.76 -7.23
C GLU A 20 0.94 8.44 -5.84
N LEU A 21 1.79 8.61 -4.83
CA LEU A 21 1.37 8.34 -3.47
C LEU A 21 0.21 9.26 -3.08
N GLN A 22 0.30 10.54 -3.41
CA GLN A 22 -0.77 11.48 -3.10
C GLN A 22 -2.04 11.15 -3.86
N PHE A 23 -1.90 10.75 -5.12
CA PHE A 23 -3.06 10.35 -5.91
C PHE A 23 -3.80 9.19 -5.23
N PHE A 24 -3.06 8.17 -4.80
CA PHE A 24 -3.69 7.03 -4.17
C PHE A 24 -4.30 7.38 -2.82
N ARG A 25 -3.65 8.26 -2.06
CA ARG A 25 -4.21 8.69 -0.78
C ARG A 25 -5.56 9.38 -0.97
N GLN A 26 -5.73 10.09 -2.07
CA GLN A 26 -6.97 10.80 -2.35
C GLN A 26 -8.04 9.89 -2.95
N GLU A 27 -7.63 8.98 -3.84
CA GLU A 27 -8.59 8.24 -4.65
C GLU A 27 -8.98 6.90 -4.08
N CYS A 28 -8.12 6.28 -3.27
CA CYS A 28 -8.39 4.91 -2.81
C CYS A 28 -9.33 4.83 -1.63
N ASN A 29 -9.58 5.93 -0.95
CA ASN A 29 -10.48 5.95 0.20
C ASN A 29 -10.05 4.92 1.24
N PHE A 30 -8.79 4.97 1.63
CA PHE A 30 -8.25 4.05 2.64
C PHE A 30 -8.87 4.30 4.01
N SER A 31 -9.05 3.22 4.77
CA SER A 31 -9.36 3.35 6.18
C SER A 31 -8.12 3.87 6.92
N SER A 32 -8.28 4.23 8.20
CA SER A 32 -7.15 4.72 9.01
C SER A 32 -6.00 3.72 9.02
N GLU A 33 -6.30 2.45 9.25
CA GLU A 33 -5.27 1.43 9.29
C GLU A 33 -4.63 1.21 7.93
N GLU A 34 -5.46 1.22 6.89
CA GLU A 34 -4.95 1.05 5.54
C GLU A 34 -4.02 2.20 5.16
N LEU A 35 -4.40 3.41 5.52
CA LEU A 35 -3.58 4.58 5.23
C LEU A 35 -2.26 4.51 5.96
N GLU A 36 -2.30 4.09 7.23
CA GLU A 36 -1.07 3.94 7.99
C GLU A 36 -0.15 2.91 7.37
N TYR A 37 -0.71 1.76 6.97
CA TYR A 37 0.07 0.74 6.28
C TYR A 37 0.68 1.30 5.00
N PHE A 38 -0.14 2.00 4.20
CA PHE A 38 0.29 2.57 2.93
C PHE A 38 1.48 3.51 3.14
N ASN A 39 1.37 4.40 4.13
CA ASN A 39 2.42 5.37 4.39
C ASN A 39 3.70 4.71 4.87
N LEU A 40 3.60 3.72 5.73
CA LEU A 40 4.78 3.02 6.23
C LEU A 40 5.44 2.22 5.11
N ARG A 41 4.65 1.58 4.27
CA ARG A 41 5.19 0.81 3.15
C ARG A 41 5.90 1.73 2.16
N ALA A 42 5.38 2.93 1.96
CA ALA A 42 6.00 3.91 1.09
C ALA A 42 7.39 4.30 1.58
N LYS A 43 7.64 4.16 2.88
CA LYS A 43 8.95 4.43 3.47
C LYS A 43 9.87 3.21 3.45
N HIS A 44 9.48 2.18 2.71
CA HIS A 44 10.27 0.96 2.51
C HIS A 44 10.33 0.05 3.74
N LEU A 45 9.41 0.20 4.71
CA LEU A 45 9.36 -0.74 5.81
C LEU A 45 8.84 -2.08 5.31
N SER A 46 9.40 -3.16 5.84
CA SER A 46 8.91 -4.49 5.53
C SER A 46 7.61 -4.75 6.28
N ASN A 47 6.88 -5.80 5.90
CA ASN A 47 5.65 -6.14 6.59
C ASN A 47 5.93 -6.46 8.07
N PHE A 48 7.05 -7.09 8.36
CA PHE A 48 7.42 -7.37 9.74
C PHE A 48 7.62 -6.06 10.51
N GLU A 49 8.35 -5.12 9.94
CA GLU A 49 8.58 -3.83 10.58
C GLU A 49 7.28 -3.08 10.79
N ILE A 50 6.38 -3.15 9.81
CA ILE A 50 5.08 -2.51 9.93
C ILE A 50 4.26 -3.13 11.06
N SER A 51 4.34 -4.45 11.21
CA SER A 51 3.61 -5.11 12.29
C SER A 51 4.08 -4.60 13.65
N LEU A 52 5.38 -4.37 13.79
CA LEU A 52 5.92 -3.82 15.02
C LEU A 52 5.49 -2.37 15.24
N LYS A 53 5.55 -1.58 14.18
CA LYS A 53 5.18 -0.17 14.25
C LYS A 53 3.72 0.03 14.60
N MET A 54 2.87 -0.77 13.99
CA MET A 54 1.43 -0.66 14.19
C MET A 54 0.93 -1.49 15.38
N ASN A 55 1.82 -2.30 15.95
CA ASN A 55 1.48 -3.16 17.09
C ASN A 55 0.34 -4.12 16.74
N ILE A 56 0.46 -4.76 15.59
CA ILE A 56 -0.50 -5.75 15.13
C ILE A 56 0.26 -6.98 14.63
N SER A 57 -0.45 -8.07 14.43
CA SER A 57 0.18 -9.30 13.96
C SER A 57 0.57 -9.17 12.49
N GLU A 58 1.53 -10.00 12.06
CA GLU A 58 1.89 -10.04 10.64
C GLU A 58 0.73 -10.51 9.80
N GLY A 59 -0.11 -11.40 10.35
CA GLY A 59 -1.30 -11.82 9.62
C GLY A 59 -2.23 -10.68 9.33
N LYS A 60 -2.38 -9.77 10.29
CA LYS A 60 -3.22 -8.59 10.06
C LYS A 60 -2.57 -7.65 9.05
N VAL A 61 -1.25 -7.50 9.09
CA VAL A 61 -0.55 -6.69 8.09
C VAL A 61 -0.78 -7.27 6.69
N SER A 62 -0.75 -8.60 6.56
CA SER A 62 -1.02 -9.23 5.26
C SER A 62 -2.41 -8.92 4.76
N LYS A 63 -3.40 -8.89 5.65
CA LYS A 63 -4.76 -8.53 5.26
C LYS A 63 -4.84 -7.08 4.82
N LEU A 64 -4.18 -6.19 5.55
CA LEU A 64 -4.13 -4.79 5.16
C LEU A 64 -3.46 -4.63 3.81
N ALA A 65 -2.37 -5.37 3.58
CA ALA A 65 -1.67 -5.30 2.30
C ALA A 65 -2.58 -5.70 1.15
N LYS A 66 -3.36 -6.76 1.33
CA LYS A 66 -4.28 -7.21 0.28
C LYS A 66 -5.38 -6.20 0.03
N SER A 67 -5.91 -5.62 1.09
CA SER A 67 -6.97 -4.63 0.97
C SER A 67 -6.48 -3.37 0.26
N VAL A 68 -5.30 -2.89 0.66
CA VAL A 68 -4.69 -1.72 0.05
C VAL A 68 -4.41 -1.97 -1.43
N LYS A 69 -3.83 -3.14 -1.74
CA LYS A 69 -3.53 -3.48 -3.12
C LYS A 69 -4.81 -3.51 -3.97
N ALA A 70 -5.88 -4.09 -3.44
CA ALA A 70 -7.14 -4.17 -4.16
C ALA A 70 -7.67 -2.78 -4.47
N LYS A 71 -7.57 -1.86 -3.51
CA LYS A 71 -8.05 -0.50 -3.71
C LYS A 71 -7.20 0.24 -4.74
N ILE A 72 -5.89 0.03 -4.71
CA ILE A 72 -5.00 0.65 -5.70
C ILE A 72 -5.37 0.16 -7.10
N LEU A 73 -5.55 -1.14 -7.25
CA LEU A 73 -5.88 -1.71 -8.56
C LEU A 73 -7.22 -1.21 -9.08
N ARG A 74 -8.12 -0.83 -8.17
CA ARG A 74 -9.44 -0.35 -8.58
C ARG A 74 -9.37 1.03 -9.22
N VAL A 75 -8.43 1.87 -8.82
CA VAL A 75 -8.34 3.25 -9.32
C VAL A 75 -7.32 3.42 -10.44
N ILE A 76 -6.58 2.39 -10.76
CA ILE A 76 -5.69 2.42 -11.90
C ILE A 76 -6.49 2.14 -13.19
#